data_af45dcbaa1636781e3216cb07b006f27
#
_entry.id   af45dcbaa1636781e3216cb07b006f27
#
_cell.length_a   1.000
_cell.length_b   1.000
_cell.length_c   1.000
_cell.angle_alpha   90.00
_cell.angle_beta   90.00
_cell.angle_gamma   90.00
#
_symmetry.space_group_name_H-M   'P 1'
#
loop_
_entity.id
_entity.type
_entity.pdbx_description
1 polymer ?
#
loop_
_entity_poly.entity_id
_entity_poly.type
_entity_poly.pdbx_seq_one_letter_code
_entity_poly.pdbx_strand_id
1 'polypeptide(L)'
;LLVTPRDYLSTLMKIGTLVLLVIGIIIANPSVKVPGLTELASTSTGPTFSGNLFPFLFITIACGALSGFHGAVSSGLTPKAVEKENQIRMIGYGSMLVESFTAVIALIAAITISQGVYFSTNMSAAQITAASGVSISATSTPGEQADAAVKAVESMKVSDIEGNQMQVTWDSVDENGAAKTYEGAAALEQAAADIGETSIVSRTGGATTFAMGMANFLKSYLGGHDSMAFWYHFAIMFEALFILTTVDNGT
;
A
#
# COMPACT_ATOMS: atom_id res chain seq x y z
N LEU A 1 10.49 21.45 24.34
CA LEU A 1 9.39 21.05 25.24
C LEU A 1 8.21 20.38 24.53
N LEU A 2 7.92 20.67 23.25
CA LEU A 2 6.80 20.06 22.48
C LEU A 2 7.22 18.81 21.68
N VAL A 3 8.48 18.67 21.31
CA VAL A 3 8.98 17.59 20.46
C VAL A 3 9.02 16.25 21.22
N THR A 4 9.53 16.23 22.43
CA THR A 4 9.67 15.00 23.22
C THR A 4 8.32 14.29 23.50
N PRO A 5 7.25 14.97 23.97
CA PRO A 5 5.94 14.34 24.14
C PRO A 5 5.37 13.82 22.84
N ARG A 6 5.60 14.50 21.71
CA ARG A 6 5.17 14.09 20.40
C ARG A 6 5.83 12.77 19.96
N ASP A 7 7.12 12.62 20.20
CA ASP A 7 7.87 11.40 19.82
C ASP A 7 7.38 10.18 20.59
N TYR A 8 7.09 10.33 21.88
CA TYR A 8 6.46 9.26 22.67
C TYR A 8 5.08 8.89 22.16
N LEU A 9 4.23 9.88 21.87
CA LEU A 9 2.89 9.64 21.33
C LEU A 9 2.96 8.95 19.96
N SER A 10 3.83 9.43 19.07
CA SER A 10 4.07 8.84 17.75
C SER A 10 4.53 7.38 17.87
N THR A 11 5.46 7.09 18.77
CA THR A 11 5.95 5.72 19.00
C THR A 11 4.85 4.81 19.55
N LEU A 12 4.06 5.28 20.51
CA LEU A 12 2.95 4.52 21.07
C LEU A 12 1.89 4.22 20.01
N MET A 13 1.54 5.20 19.18
CA MET A 13 0.62 5.02 18.06
C MET A 13 1.14 4.01 17.04
N LYS A 14 2.43 4.07 16.69
CA LYS A 14 3.06 3.14 15.75
C LYS A 14 3.00 1.69 16.25
N ILE A 15 3.43 1.46 17.48
CA ILE A 15 3.40 0.12 18.08
C ILE A 15 1.96 -0.36 18.22
N GLY A 16 1.05 0.48 18.70
CA GLY A 16 -0.36 0.14 18.86
C GLY A 16 -1.01 -0.24 17.53
N THR A 17 -0.76 0.53 16.47
CA THR A 17 -1.29 0.25 15.12
C THR A 17 -0.71 -1.05 14.54
N LEU A 18 0.59 -1.32 14.72
CA LEU A 18 1.19 -2.58 14.29
C LEU A 18 0.57 -3.79 14.97
N VAL A 19 0.39 -3.73 16.28
CA VAL A 19 -0.28 -4.79 17.05
C VAL A 19 -1.72 -4.99 16.59
N LEU A 20 -2.45 -3.88 16.38
CA LEU A 20 -3.80 -3.89 15.87
C LEU A 20 -3.89 -4.56 14.50
N LEU A 21 -2.96 -4.24 13.58
CA LEU A 21 -2.90 -4.85 12.25
C LEU A 21 -2.62 -6.34 12.29
N VAL A 22 -1.69 -6.78 13.14
CA VAL A 22 -1.42 -8.22 13.31
C VAL A 22 -2.65 -8.96 13.78
N ILE A 23 -3.33 -8.43 14.79
CA ILE A 23 -4.60 -9.00 15.27
C ILE A 23 -5.62 -9.02 14.13
N GLY A 24 -5.73 -7.93 13.36
CA GLY A 24 -6.62 -7.83 12.22
C GLY A 24 -6.34 -8.87 11.14
N ILE A 25 -5.10 -9.08 10.78
CA ILE A 25 -4.70 -10.09 9.79
C ILE A 25 -5.06 -11.50 10.28
N ILE A 26 -4.81 -11.80 11.55
CA ILE A 26 -5.13 -13.12 12.13
C ILE A 26 -6.66 -13.37 12.14
N ILE A 27 -7.45 -12.36 12.51
CA ILE A 27 -8.91 -12.47 12.57
C ILE A 27 -9.52 -12.49 11.17
N ALA A 28 -9.11 -11.58 10.30
CA ALA A 28 -9.63 -11.46 8.94
C ALA A 28 -9.24 -12.66 8.05
N ASN A 29 -8.10 -13.30 8.35
CA ASN A 29 -7.54 -14.41 7.57
C ASN A 29 -7.69 -14.17 6.05
N PRO A 30 -7.16 -13.06 5.52
CA PRO A 30 -7.45 -12.63 4.17
C PRO A 30 -6.89 -13.60 3.12
N SER A 31 -7.64 -13.83 2.06
CA SER A 31 -7.16 -14.60 0.91
C SER A 31 -6.18 -13.78 0.08
N VAL A 32 -5.13 -14.41 -0.40
CA VAL A 32 -4.20 -13.82 -1.36
C VAL A 32 -4.89 -13.75 -2.72
N LYS A 33 -4.93 -12.54 -3.30
CA LYS A 33 -5.60 -12.27 -4.60
C LYS A 33 -4.62 -12.06 -5.76
N VAL A 34 -3.34 -12.10 -5.47
CA VAL A 34 -2.28 -11.90 -6.46
C VAL A 34 -1.62 -13.24 -6.74
N PRO A 35 -1.44 -13.62 -8.02
CA PRO A 35 -0.73 -14.85 -8.36
C PRO A 35 0.74 -14.78 -7.93
N GLY A 36 1.34 -15.95 -7.68
CA GLY A 36 2.73 -16.04 -7.21
C GLY A 36 3.75 -15.49 -8.20
N LEU A 37 3.47 -15.61 -9.49
CA LEU A 37 4.30 -15.09 -10.59
C LEU A 37 3.41 -14.71 -11.78
N THR A 38 3.78 -13.62 -12.46
CA THR A 38 3.14 -13.18 -13.71
C THR A 38 4.17 -13.09 -14.82
N GLU A 39 3.71 -13.01 -16.06
CA GLU A 39 4.57 -12.79 -17.23
C GLU A 39 5.39 -11.49 -17.13
N LEU A 40 4.92 -10.51 -16.36
CA LEU A 40 5.63 -9.26 -16.11
C LEU A 40 7.02 -9.47 -15.49
N ALA A 41 7.24 -10.60 -14.83
CA ALA A 41 8.53 -10.94 -14.23
C ALA A 41 9.67 -11.05 -15.26
N SER A 42 9.34 -11.37 -16.50
CA SER A 42 10.32 -11.63 -17.59
C SER A 42 10.22 -10.67 -18.78
N THR A 43 9.09 -9.98 -18.96
CA THR A 43 8.81 -9.17 -20.17
C THR A 43 9.29 -7.73 -20.08
N SER A 44 9.71 -7.24 -18.93
CA SER A 44 10.08 -5.84 -18.69
C SER A 44 8.97 -4.81 -18.98
N THR A 45 7.73 -5.26 -19.17
CA THR A 45 6.59 -4.43 -19.55
C THR A 45 5.69 -4.06 -18.37
N GLY A 46 6.21 -4.16 -17.15
CA GLY A 46 5.46 -3.83 -15.94
C GLY A 46 4.90 -2.41 -15.99
N PRO A 47 3.61 -2.23 -15.68
CA PRO A 47 2.94 -0.92 -15.82
C PRO A 47 3.40 0.09 -14.78
N THR A 48 3.84 -0.37 -13.62
CA THR A 48 4.32 0.50 -12.54
C THR A 48 5.84 0.65 -12.58
N PHE A 49 6.53 -0.43 -12.97
CA PHE A 49 7.99 -0.47 -13.06
C PHE A 49 8.40 -1.12 -14.38
N SER A 50 9.29 -0.47 -15.12
CA SER A 50 9.89 -1.03 -16.32
C SER A 50 11.19 -1.76 -15.96
N GLY A 51 11.25 -3.05 -16.23
CA GLY A 51 12.44 -3.85 -15.99
C GLY A 51 12.13 -5.30 -15.64
N ASN A 52 13.09 -6.18 -15.89
CA ASN A 52 12.96 -7.58 -15.48
C ASN A 52 12.97 -7.70 -13.96
N LEU A 53 12.33 -8.74 -13.42
CA LEU A 53 12.33 -9.03 -12.00
C LEU A 53 13.76 -8.99 -11.43
N PHE A 54 14.71 -9.58 -12.14
CA PHE A 54 16.13 -9.44 -11.83
C PHE A 54 16.81 -8.59 -12.93
N PRO A 55 17.57 -7.52 -12.61
CA PRO A 55 17.99 -7.09 -11.26
C PRO A 55 17.06 -6.08 -10.57
N PHE A 56 15.92 -5.71 -11.17
CA PHE A 56 15.10 -4.59 -10.70
C PHE A 56 14.55 -4.81 -9.27
N LEU A 57 14.06 -6.02 -8.96
CA LEU A 57 13.61 -6.37 -7.62
C LEU A 57 14.74 -6.18 -6.60
N PHE A 58 15.98 -6.56 -6.99
CA PHE A 58 17.14 -6.40 -6.12
C PHE A 58 17.44 -4.93 -5.81
N ILE A 59 17.32 -4.05 -6.82
CA ILE A 59 17.51 -2.60 -6.65
C ILE A 59 16.43 -2.02 -5.74
N THR A 60 15.19 -2.47 -5.88
CA THR A 60 14.06 -2.01 -5.05
C THR A 60 14.23 -2.42 -3.58
N ILE A 61 14.65 -3.66 -3.33
CA ILE A 61 14.92 -4.17 -1.97
C ILE A 61 16.17 -3.50 -1.37
N ALA A 62 17.14 -3.14 -2.19
CA ALA A 62 18.38 -2.51 -1.75
C ALA A 62 18.16 -1.16 -1.06
N CYS A 63 17.06 -0.47 -1.32
CA CYS A 63 16.68 0.75 -0.60
C CYS A 63 16.60 0.51 0.92
N GLY A 64 15.98 -0.59 1.35
CA GLY A 64 15.92 -0.96 2.77
C GLY A 64 17.26 -1.43 3.35
N ALA A 65 18.13 -2.02 2.53
CA ALA A 65 19.41 -2.58 2.97
C ALA A 65 20.57 -1.57 2.97
N LEU A 66 20.58 -0.63 1.99
CA LEU A 66 21.71 0.24 1.69
C LEU A 66 21.31 1.72 1.57
N SER A 67 20.20 2.14 2.18
CA SER A 67 19.73 3.53 2.12
C SER A 67 20.79 4.49 2.69
N GLY A 68 21.19 5.46 1.90
CA GLY A 68 22.09 6.53 2.34
C GLY A 68 21.49 7.39 3.46
N PHE A 69 20.18 7.57 3.46
CA PHE A 69 19.46 8.27 4.53
C PHE A 69 19.57 7.50 5.87
N HIS A 70 19.31 6.20 5.88
CA HIS A 70 19.46 5.37 7.08
C HIS A 70 20.90 5.37 7.59
N GLY A 71 21.88 5.34 6.67
CA GLY A 71 23.30 5.47 7.00
C GLY A 71 23.61 6.80 7.67
N ALA A 72 23.08 7.90 7.16
CA ALA A 72 23.29 9.24 7.74
C ALA A 72 22.67 9.37 9.13
N VAL A 73 21.42 8.92 9.33
CA VAL A 73 20.73 8.95 10.63
C VAL A 73 21.43 8.04 11.64
N SER A 74 21.81 6.82 11.24
CA SER A 74 22.46 5.87 12.15
C SER A 74 23.87 6.28 12.55
N SER A 75 24.58 7.05 11.74
CA SER A 75 25.92 7.56 12.07
C SER A 75 25.90 8.91 12.79
N GLY A 76 24.90 9.75 12.56
CA GLY A 76 24.82 11.11 13.07
C GLY A 76 24.01 11.26 14.35
N LEU A 77 22.72 10.94 14.31
CA LEU A 77 21.78 11.19 15.40
C LEU A 77 21.74 10.05 16.42
N THR A 78 21.60 8.81 15.95
CA THR A 78 21.38 7.64 16.83
C THR A 78 22.50 7.45 17.87
N PRO A 79 23.81 7.56 17.53
CA PRO A 79 24.88 7.40 18.50
C PRO A 79 24.85 8.45 19.62
N LYS A 80 24.34 9.65 19.34
CA LYS A 80 24.21 10.74 20.32
C LYS A 80 23.04 10.53 21.28
N ALA A 81 22.03 9.78 20.85
CA ALA A 81 20.82 9.51 21.64
C ALA A 81 20.96 8.26 22.54
N VAL A 82 21.92 7.38 22.27
CA VAL A 82 22.14 6.16 23.04
C VAL A 82 22.95 6.47 24.31
N GLU A 83 22.35 6.20 25.47
CA GLU A 83 22.99 6.47 26.74
C GLU A 83 23.98 5.39 27.19
N LYS A 84 23.72 4.13 26.84
CA LYS A 84 24.47 2.96 27.33
C LYS A 84 24.80 1.98 26.21
N GLU A 85 26.00 1.44 26.17
CA GLU A 85 26.45 0.47 25.19
C GLU A 85 25.60 -0.80 25.12
N ASN A 86 25.06 -1.26 26.24
CA ASN A 86 24.20 -2.43 26.27
C ASN A 86 22.86 -2.24 25.55
N GLN A 87 22.45 -1.00 25.27
CA GLN A 87 21.24 -0.66 24.52
C GLN A 87 21.46 -0.73 23.00
N ILE A 88 22.68 -0.64 22.51
CA ILE A 88 23.02 -0.58 21.07
C ILE A 88 22.42 -1.77 20.33
N ARG A 89 22.59 -2.97 20.86
CA ARG A 89 22.06 -4.18 20.23
C ARG A 89 20.53 -4.19 20.15
N MET A 90 19.88 -3.77 21.22
CA MET A 90 18.41 -3.71 21.26
C MET A 90 17.87 -2.64 20.31
N ILE A 91 18.49 -1.47 20.27
CA ILE A 91 18.07 -0.36 19.42
C ILE A 91 18.31 -0.71 17.95
N GLY A 92 19.53 -1.12 17.58
CA GLY A 92 19.87 -1.41 16.18
C GLY A 92 19.15 -2.64 15.64
N TYR A 93 19.34 -3.80 16.29
CA TYR A 93 18.76 -5.06 15.82
C TYR A 93 17.24 -5.13 16.06
N GLY A 94 16.78 -4.62 17.19
CA GLY A 94 15.35 -4.57 17.50
C GLY A 94 14.57 -3.71 16.53
N SER A 95 15.09 -2.53 16.16
CA SER A 95 14.46 -1.63 15.16
C SER A 95 14.40 -2.31 13.78
N MET A 96 15.48 -2.97 13.37
CA MET A 96 15.51 -3.72 12.11
C MET A 96 14.44 -4.83 12.06
N LEU A 97 14.23 -5.55 13.16
CA LEU A 97 13.20 -6.59 13.23
C LEU A 97 11.79 -6.00 13.12
N VAL A 98 11.53 -4.87 13.79
CA VAL A 98 10.23 -4.18 13.71
C VAL A 98 9.98 -3.66 12.31
N GLU A 99 10.99 -3.09 11.65
CA GLU A 99 10.89 -2.62 10.27
C GLU A 99 10.59 -3.79 9.31
N SER A 100 11.34 -4.89 9.41
CA SER A 100 11.10 -6.10 8.61
C SER A 100 9.68 -6.65 8.80
N PHE A 101 9.19 -6.64 10.03
CA PHE A 101 7.84 -7.08 10.35
C PHE A 101 6.78 -6.14 9.76
N THR A 102 7.01 -4.83 9.81
CA THR A 102 6.15 -3.84 9.18
C THR A 102 6.08 -4.03 7.65
N ALA A 103 7.23 -4.32 7.02
CA ALA A 103 7.28 -4.60 5.59
C ALA A 103 6.46 -5.84 5.21
N VAL A 104 6.49 -6.91 6.03
CA VAL A 104 5.63 -8.10 5.82
C VAL A 104 4.15 -7.74 5.92
N ILE A 105 3.75 -6.94 6.90
CA ILE A 105 2.36 -6.47 7.03
C ILE A 105 1.94 -5.66 5.80
N ALA A 106 2.78 -4.75 5.33
CA ALA A 106 2.51 -3.96 4.13
C ALA A 106 2.39 -4.84 2.87
N LEU A 107 3.24 -5.85 2.74
CA LEU A 107 3.14 -6.84 1.65
C LEU A 107 1.81 -7.60 1.72
N ILE A 108 1.41 -8.09 2.89
CA ILE A 108 0.12 -8.77 3.07
C ILE A 108 -1.03 -7.83 2.68
N ALA A 109 -1.00 -6.57 3.10
CA ALA A 109 -2.00 -5.59 2.71
C ALA A 109 -2.11 -5.43 1.18
N ALA A 110 -0.99 -5.36 0.48
CA ALA A 110 -0.96 -5.20 -0.96
C ALA A 110 -1.47 -6.44 -1.72
N ILE A 111 -1.10 -7.66 -1.29
CA ILE A 111 -1.45 -8.90 -1.99
C ILE A 111 -2.90 -9.37 -1.75
N THR A 112 -3.61 -8.75 -0.82
CA THR A 112 -5.04 -9.03 -0.57
C THR A 112 -5.98 -8.17 -1.43
N ILE A 113 -5.45 -7.19 -2.14
CA ILE A 113 -6.18 -6.39 -3.13
C ILE A 113 -6.02 -7.05 -4.50
N SER A 114 -7.09 -7.04 -5.31
CA SER A 114 -6.98 -7.61 -6.65
C SER A 114 -5.92 -6.87 -7.48
N GLN A 115 -5.19 -7.61 -8.30
CA GLN A 115 -4.08 -7.08 -9.08
C GLN A 115 -4.52 -5.94 -10.01
N GLY A 116 -5.73 -6.03 -10.58
CA GLY A 116 -6.27 -4.99 -11.44
C GLY A 116 -6.55 -3.69 -10.68
N VAL A 117 -7.08 -3.75 -9.46
CA VAL A 117 -7.24 -2.57 -8.60
C VAL A 117 -5.88 -2.01 -8.20
N TYR A 118 -4.92 -2.86 -7.85
CA TYR A 118 -3.55 -2.44 -7.52
C TYR A 118 -2.92 -1.63 -8.66
N PHE A 119 -2.98 -2.13 -9.90
CA PHE A 119 -2.40 -1.41 -11.04
C PHE A 119 -3.17 -0.15 -11.39
N SER A 120 -4.51 -0.18 -11.36
CA SER A 120 -5.35 1.02 -11.58
C SER A 120 -5.01 2.15 -10.60
N THR A 121 -4.69 1.79 -9.37
CA THR A 121 -4.31 2.75 -8.32
C THR A 121 -2.88 3.27 -8.51
N ASN A 122 -1.93 2.41 -8.83
CA ASN A 122 -0.50 2.75 -8.81
C ASN A 122 0.08 3.20 -10.17
N MET A 123 -0.64 3.02 -11.28
CA MET A 123 -0.25 3.62 -12.56
C MET A 123 -0.45 5.13 -12.54
N SER A 124 0.51 5.85 -13.12
CA SER A 124 0.35 7.29 -13.35
C SER A 124 -0.69 7.58 -14.45
N ALA A 125 -1.26 8.78 -14.44
CA ALA A 125 -2.19 9.23 -15.48
C ALA A 125 -1.59 9.10 -16.90
N ALA A 126 -0.30 9.37 -17.05
CA ALA A 126 0.41 9.20 -18.31
C ALA A 126 0.49 7.75 -18.76
N GLN A 127 0.74 6.82 -17.85
CA GLN A 127 0.78 5.38 -18.14
C GLN A 127 -0.61 4.85 -18.52
N ILE A 128 -1.65 5.26 -17.79
CA ILE A 128 -3.03 4.90 -18.11
C ILE A 128 -3.41 5.44 -19.49
N THR A 129 -3.10 6.69 -19.79
CA THR A 129 -3.35 7.30 -21.11
C THR A 129 -2.61 6.55 -22.22
N ALA A 130 -1.35 6.21 -22.01
CA ALA A 130 -0.54 5.49 -23.00
C ALA A 130 -1.08 4.08 -23.27
N ALA A 131 -1.56 3.37 -22.23
CA ALA A 131 -2.06 2.00 -22.34
C ALA A 131 -3.50 1.93 -22.84
N SER A 132 -4.39 2.84 -22.41
CA SER A 132 -5.81 2.84 -22.76
C SER A 132 -6.13 3.61 -24.05
N GLY A 133 -5.23 4.51 -24.47
CA GLY A 133 -5.52 5.49 -25.53
C GLY A 133 -6.50 6.60 -25.12
N VAL A 134 -6.95 6.62 -23.85
CA VAL A 134 -7.90 7.61 -23.33
C VAL A 134 -7.15 8.56 -22.39
N SER A 135 -7.16 9.86 -22.71
CA SER A 135 -6.53 10.87 -21.86
C SER A 135 -7.33 11.08 -20.59
N ILE A 136 -6.69 10.90 -19.45
CA ILE A 136 -7.25 11.26 -18.14
C ILE A 136 -6.56 12.51 -17.60
N SER A 137 -7.37 13.42 -17.06
CA SER A 137 -6.93 14.70 -16.52
C SER A 137 -7.62 14.96 -15.17
N ALA A 138 -7.20 16.01 -14.48
CA ALA A 138 -7.83 16.43 -13.23
C ALA A 138 -9.32 16.84 -13.41
N THR A 139 -9.76 17.07 -14.64
CA THR A 139 -11.16 17.43 -14.97
C THR A 139 -12.00 16.24 -15.41
N SER A 140 -11.39 15.06 -15.60
CA SER A 140 -12.12 13.83 -15.94
C SER A 140 -12.98 13.38 -14.77
N THR A 141 -14.19 12.90 -15.06
CA THR A 141 -15.08 12.35 -14.05
C THR A 141 -14.50 11.06 -13.45
N PRO A 142 -14.88 10.68 -12.22
CA PRO A 142 -14.43 9.42 -11.63
C PRO A 142 -14.73 8.19 -12.49
N GLY A 143 -15.90 8.14 -13.15
CA GLY A 143 -16.26 7.06 -14.06
C GLY A 143 -15.35 7.00 -15.30
N GLU A 144 -15.06 8.14 -15.93
CA GLU A 144 -14.11 8.19 -17.07
C GLU A 144 -12.71 7.75 -16.67
N GLN A 145 -12.26 8.09 -15.46
CA GLN A 145 -10.99 7.64 -14.92
C GLN A 145 -10.99 6.12 -14.69
N ALA A 146 -12.08 5.59 -14.14
CA ALA A 146 -12.25 4.16 -13.89
C ALA A 146 -12.27 3.36 -15.20
N ASP A 147 -13.04 3.80 -16.20
CA ASP A 147 -13.10 3.18 -17.51
C ASP A 147 -11.75 3.16 -18.23
N ALA A 148 -11.02 4.30 -18.16
CA ALA A 148 -9.69 4.38 -18.76
C ALA A 148 -8.69 3.46 -18.04
N ALA A 149 -8.75 3.36 -16.71
CA ALA A 149 -7.90 2.49 -15.94
C ALA A 149 -8.16 1.00 -16.24
N VAL A 150 -9.43 0.59 -16.34
CA VAL A 150 -9.80 -0.77 -16.72
C VAL A 150 -9.28 -1.11 -18.11
N LYS A 151 -9.50 -0.25 -19.10
CA LYS A 151 -8.95 -0.44 -20.45
C LYS A 151 -7.44 -0.54 -20.46
N ALA A 152 -6.76 0.25 -19.63
CA ALA A 152 -5.30 0.16 -19.50
C ALA A 152 -4.88 -1.21 -18.94
N VAL A 153 -5.55 -1.70 -17.89
CA VAL A 153 -5.29 -3.01 -17.30
C VAL A 153 -5.53 -4.15 -18.31
N GLU A 154 -6.67 -4.12 -19.01
CA GLU A 154 -7.02 -5.12 -20.02
C GLU A 154 -6.05 -5.12 -21.22
N SER A 155 -5.58 -3.93 -21.63
CA SER A 155 -4.64 -3.79 -22.75
C SER A 155 -3.28 -4.43 -22.49
N MET A 156 -2.89 -4.55 -21.23
CA MET A 156 -1.63 -5.16 -20.82
C MET A 156 -1.59 -6.67 -21.03
N LYS A 157 -2.77 -7.32 -21.14
CA LYS A 157 -2.92 -8.78 -21.34
C LYS A 157 -2.06 -9.60 -20.36
N VAL A 158 -1.94 -9.12 -19.14
CA VAL A 158 -1.17 -9.80 -18.10
C VAL A 158 -1.93 -11.03 -17.66
N SER A 159 -1.30 -12.18 -17.80
CA SER A 159 -1.79 -13.42 -17.25
C SER A 159 -0.88 -13.93 -16.13
N ASP A 160 -1.44 -14.77 -15.28
CA ASP A 160 -0.65 -15.57 -14.36
C ASP A 160 -0.01 -16.76 -15.09
N ILE A 161 0.77 -17.56 -14.36
CA ILE A 161 1.42 -18.76 -14.91
C ILE A 161 0.42 -19.85 -15.34
N GLU A 162 -0.84 -19.73 -14.93
CA GLU A 162 -1.94 -20.65 -15.29
C GLU A 162 -2.73 -20.16 -16.50
N GLY A 163 -2.43 -18.95 -16.99
CA GLY A 163 -3.09 -18.34 -18.16
C GLY A 163 -4.35 -17.54 -17.81
N ASN A 164 -4.68 -17.35 -16.53
CA ASN A 164 -5.81 -16.51 -16.13
C ASN A 164 -5.46 -15.03 -16.32
N GLN A 165 -6.31 -14.29 -17.00
CA GLN A 165 -6.09 -12.85 -17.17
C GLN A 165 -6.38 -12.07 -15.89
N MET A 166 -5.60 -11.02 -15.70
CA MET A 166 -5.77 -10.08 -14.58
C MET A 166 -7.14 -9.42 -14.67
N GLN A 167 -7.88 -9.47 -13.56
CA GLN A 167 -9.19 -8.86 -13.43
C GLN A 167 -9.17 -7.68 -12.46
N VAL A 168 -10.02 -6.69 -12.72
CA VAL A 168 -10.29 -5.57 -11.80
C VAL A 168 -11.51 -5.97 -10.98
N THR A 169 -11.31 -6.44 -9.76
CA THR A 169 -12.40 -6.90 -8.88
C THR A 169 -12.30 -6.27 -7.50
N TRP A 170 -13.44 -6.01 -6.88
CA TRP A 170 -13.52 -5.48 -5.53
C TRP A 170 -14.65 -6.13 -4.75
N ASP A 171 -14.31 -6.67 -3.55
CA ASP A 171 -15.31 -7.27 -2.67
C ASP A 171 -15.85 -6.23 -1.70
N SER A 172 -17.13 -6.02 -1.77
CA SER A 172 -17.87 -5.04 -0.97
C SER A 172 -19.22 -5.64 -0.51
N VAL A 173 -20.15 -4.80 -0.17
CA VAL A 173 -21.52 -5.16 0.14
C VAL A 173 -22.47 -4.45 -0.83
N ASP A 174 -23.65 -5.04 -1.05
CA ASP A 174 -24.71 -4.39 -1.80
C ASP A 174 -25.53 -3.43 -0.90
N GLU A 175 -26.55 -2.80 -1.47
CA GLU A 175 -27.44 -1.87 -0.77
C GLU A 175 -28.19 -2.52 0.41
N ASN A 176 -28.25 -3.84 0.47
CA ASN A 176 -28.88 -4.61 1.54
C ASN A 176 -27.85 -5.13 2.58
N GLY A 177 -26.57 -4.82 2.39
CA GLY A 177 -25.50 -5.29 3.25
C GLY A 177 -25.02 -6.72 2.96
N ALA A 178 -25.46 -7.34 1.85
CA ALA A 178 -25.01 -8.65 1.44
C ALA A 178 -23.66 -8.56 0.69
N ALA A 179 -22.79 -9.55 0.89
CA ALA A 179 -21.50 -9.61 0.23
C ALA A 179 -21.67 -9.65 -1.29
N LYS A 180 -20.95 -8.78 -2.00
CA LYS A 180 -20.99 -8.66 -3.45
C LYS A 180 -19.62 -8.34 -4.00
N THR A 181 -19.21 -9.03 -5.06
CA THR A 181 -18.01 -8.71 -5.83
C THR A 181 -18.40 -7.83 -7.02
N TYR A 182 -17.76 -6.68 -7.12
CA TYR A 182 -17.87 -5.76 -8.25
C TYR A 182 -16.72 -6.00 -9.21
N GLU A 183 -16.95 -5.73 -10.51
CA GLU A 183 -15.98 -5.97 -11.57
C GLU A 183 -15.80 -4.72 -12.45
N GLY A 184 -14.63 -4.62 -13.10
CA GLY A 184 -14.31 -3.53 -14.02
C GLY A 184 -14.36 -2.14 -13.38
N ALA A 185 -14.93 -1.18 -14.10
CA ALA A 185 -15.05 0.20 -13.63
C ALA A 185 -15.87 0.31 -12.34
N ALA A 186 -16.96 -0.46 -12.23
CA ALA A 186 -17.78 -0.50 -11.02
C ALA A 186 -16.99 -0.98 -9.79
N ALA A 187 -15.97 -1.81 -9.95
CA ALA A 187 -15.08 -2.21 -8.86
C ALA A 187 -14.25 -1.03 -8.35
N LEU A 188 -13.72 -0.18 -9.24
CA LEU A 188 -12.95 1.00 -8.87
C LEU A 188 -13.80 2.08 -8.24
N GLU A 189 -15.01 2.29 -8.75
CA GLU A 189 -15.97 3.25 -8.20
C GLU A 189 -16.44 2.80 -6.82
N GLN A 190 -16.77 1.51 -6.66
CA GLN A 190 -17.18 0.97 -5.36
C GLN A 190 -16.05 1.01 -4.34
N ALA A 191 -14.81 0.68 -4.75
CA ALA A 191 -13.65 0.78 -3.88
C ALA A 191 -13.43 2.22 -3.39
N ALA A 192 -13.59 3.21 -4.28
CA ALA A 192 -13.52 4.62 -3.91
C ALA A 192 -14.64 5.00 -2.92
N ALA A 193 -15.87 4.58 -3.17
CA ALA A 193 -17.01 4.84 -2.29
C ALA A 193 -16.81 4.24 -0.90
N ASP A 194 -16.35 2.97 -0.83
CA ASP A 194 -16.13 2.26 0.44
C ASP A 194 -15.09 2.95 1.34
N ILE A 195 -14.07 3.56 0.74
CA ILE A 195 -13.03 4.29 1.49
C ILE A 195 -13.32 5.79 1.64
N GLY A 196 -14.43 6.28 1.12
CA GLY A 196 -14.83 7.68 1.21
C GLY A 196 -14.06 8.64 0.31
N GLU A 197 -13.51 8.13 -0.80
CA GLU A 197 -12.77 8.90 -1.81
C GLU A 197 -13.61 9.07 -3.09
N THR A 198 -13.29 10.09 -3.88
CA THR A 198 -13.95 10.30 -5.17
C THR A 198 -13.39 9.39 -6.27
N SER A 199 -12.11 9.03 -6.19
CA SER A 199 -11.44 8.12 -7.12
C SER A 199 -10.17 7.56 -6.49
N ILE A 200 -9.89 6.30 -6.78
CA ILE A 200 -8.63 5.63 -6.40
C ILE A 200 -7.64 5.53 -7.57
N VAL A 201 -8.05 5.96 -8.76
CA VAL A 201 -7.25 5.86 -9.99
C VAL A 201 -6.07 6.81 -9.94
N SER A 202 -4.90 6.33 -10.35
CA SER A 202 -3.66 7.11 -10.43
C SER A 202 -3.20 7.72 -9.09
N ARG A 203 -3.46 7.05 -7.98
CA ARG A 203 -2.96 7.37 -6.64
C ARG A 203 -1.62 6.66 -6.42
N THR A 204 -0.59 7.07 -7.13
CA THR A 204 0.73 6.44 -7.12
C THR A 204 1.42 6.54 -5.76
N GLY A 205 2.36 5.62 -5.48
CA GLY A 205 3.25 5.70 -4.30
C GLY A 205 2.98 4.66 -3.21
N GLY A 206 1.97 3.79 -3.36
CA GLY A 206 1.71 2.68 -2.45
C GLY A 206 0.89 3.00 -1.21
N ALA A 207 0.84 4.27 -0.76
CA ALA A 207 0.09 4.69 0.42
C ALA A 207 -1.39 4.31 0.38
N THR A 208 -2.06 4.60 -0.73
CA THR A 208 -3.46 4.26 -0.96
C THR A 208 -3.68 2.74 -0.91
N THR A 209 -2.81 1.96 -1.54
CA THR A 209 -2.87 0.49 -1.52
C THR A 209 -2.72 -0.07 -0.11
N PHE A 210 -1.74 0.42 0.64
CA PHE A 210 -1.54 0.04 2.03
C PHE A 210 -2.75 0.39 2.90
N ALA A 211 -3.28 1.61 2.77
CA ALA A 211 -4.43 2.07 3.53
C ALA A 211 -5.71 1.29 3.21
N MET A 212 -5.94 0.93 1.93
CA MET A 212 -7.05 0.06 1.53
C MET A 212 -6.93 -1.34 2.16
N GLY A 213 -5.73 -1.94 2.12
CA GLY A 213 -5.48 -3.23 2.77
C GLY A 213 -5.71 -3.19 4.28
N MET A 214 -5.19 -2.16 4.96
CA MET A 214 -5.47 -1.92 6.38
C MET A 214 -6.96 -1.82 6.67
N ALA A 215 -7.68 -1.00 5.92
CA ALA A 215 -9.12 -0.83 6.10
C ALA A 215 -9.87 -2.16 5.95
N ASN A 216 -9.47 -2.99 4.98
CA ASN A 216 -10.02 -4.33 4.80
C ASN A 216 -9.80 -5.26 5.99
N PHE A 217 -8.64 -5.19 6.65
CA PHE A 217 -8.38 -6.01 7.83
C PHE A 217 -9.19 -5.52 9.03
N LEU A 218 -9.17 -4.20 9.25
CA LEU A 218 -9.75 -3.60 10.45
C LEU A 218 -11.28 -3.65 10.43
N LYS A 219 -11.93 -3.51 9.26
CA LYS A 219 -13.40 -3.63 9.15
C LYS A 219 -13.92 -4.97 9.65
N SER A 220 -13.14 -6.03 9.55
CA SER A 220 -13.58 -7.38 9.90
C SER A 220 -13.89 -7.54 11.38
N TYR A 221 -13.34 -6.71 12.26
CA TYR A 221 -13.55 -6.81 13.71
C TYR A 221 -13.75 -5.47 14.42
N LEU A 222 -13.59 -4.34 13.73
CA LEU A 222 -13.73 -3.00 14.28
C LEU A 222 -14.73 -2.17 13.46
N GLY A 223 -16.01 -2.39 13.66
CA GLY A 223 -17.07 -1.53 13.14
C GLY A 223 -17.70 -1.95 11.80
N GLY A 224 -17.31 -3.09 11.23
CA GLY A 224 -17.91 -3.59 10.00
C GLY A 224 -17.55 -2.75 8.75
N HIS A 225 -18.31 -2.96 7.68
CA HIS A 225 -18.08 -2.31 6.38
C HIS A 225 -18.15 -0.78 6.46
N ASP A 226 -19.08 -0.23 7.22
CA ASP A 226 -19.29 1.22 7.36
C ASP A 226 -18.07 1.94 8.00
N SER A 227 -17.21 1.21 8.69
CA SER A 227 -15.99 1.76 9.28
C SER A 227 -14.81 1.86 8.31
N MET A 228 -14.95 1.37 7.07
CA MET A 228 -13.84 1.23 6.13
C MET A 228 -13.23 2.59 5.75
N ALA A 229 -14.07 3.60 5.51
CA ALA A 229 -13.61 4.96 5.24
C ALA A 229 -12.82 5.55 6.42
N PHE A 230 -13.28 5.33 7.65
CA PHE A 230 -12.56 5.76 8.85
C PHE A 230 -11.17 5.11 8.93
N TRP A 231 -11.08 3.79 8.76
CA TRP A 231 -9.80 3.07 8.85
C TRP A 231 -8.83 3.41 7.72
N TYR A 232 -9.37 3.67 6.52
CA TYR A 232 -8.57 4.15 5.40
C TYR A 232 -7.91 5.50 5.72
N HIS A 233 -8.68 6.49 6.14
CA HIS A 233 -8.15 7.82 6.47
C HIS A 233 -7.24 7.78 7.70
N PHE A 234 -7.54 6.91 8.67
CA PHE A 234 -6.64 6.67 9.79
C PHE A 234 -5.28 6.14 9.32
N ALA A 235 -5.26 5.20 8.36
CA ALA A 235 -4.04 4.66 7.80
C ALA A 235 -3.22 5.72 7.04
N ILE A 236 -3.88 6.56 6.24
CA ILE A 236 -3.23 7.68 5.55
C ILE A 236 -2.61 8.67 6.55
N MET A 237 -3.36 9.02 7.61
CA MET A 237 -2.83 9.87 8.69
C MET A 237 -1.64 9.23 9.40
N PHE A 238 -1.73 7.93 9.67
CA PHE A 238 -0.66 7.15 10.29
C PHE A 238 0.61 7.16 9.44
N GLU A 239 0.50 6.97 8.13
CA GLU A 239 1.63 7.04 7.21
C GLU A 239 2.24 8.43 7.14
N ALA A 240 1.41 9.48 7.12
CA ALA A 240 1.87 10.87 7.19
C ALA A 240 2.68 11.14 8.47
N LEU A 241 2.31 10.57 9.61
CA LEU A 241 3.06 10.67 10.86
C LEU A 241 4.44 9.98 10.77
N PHE A 242 4.56 8.87 10.04
CA PHE A 242 5.85 8.25 9.79
C PHE A 242 6.77 9.18 8.98
N ILE A 243 6.25 9.76 7.91
CA ILE A 243 7.00 10.67 7.04
C ILE A 243 7.46 11.89 7.84
N LEU A 244 6.57 12.52 8.60
CA LEU A 244 6.90 13.68 9.44
C LEU A 244 7.98 13.36 10.46
N THR A 245 7.87 12.21 11.15
CA THR A 245 8.88 11.79 12.13
C THR A 245 10.24 11.54 11.47
N THR A 246 10.23 10.98 10.25
CA THR A 246 11.46 10.74 9.50
C THR A 246 12.12 12.03 9.07
N VAL A 247 11.36 13.02 8.61
CA VAL A 247 11.87 14.34 8.21
C VAL A 247 12.48 15.06 9.42
N ASP A 248 11.80 15.06 10.56
CA ASP A 248 12.31 15.70 11.79
C ASP A 248 13.63 15.08 12.29
N ASN A 249 13.78 13.76 12.16
CA ASN A 249 15.01 13.08 12.57
C ASN A 249 16.15 13.25 11.55
N GLY A 250 15.84 13.70 10.34
CA GLY A 250 16.81 13.91 9.25
C GLY A 250 17.30 15.36 9.14
N THR A 251 16.69 16.30 9.84
CA THR A 251 17.07 17.73 9.89
C THR A 251 17.78 18.09 11.18
#